data_cc4e10d74316192d6228c7bd86f71bff
#
_entry.id   cc4e10d74316192d6228c7bd86f71bff
#
_cell.length_a   1.000
_cell.length_b   1.000
_cell.length_c   1.000
_cell.angle_alpha   90.00
_cell.angle_beta   90.00
_cell.angle_gamma   90.00
#
_symmetry.space_group_name_H-M   'P 1'
#
loop_
_entity.id
_entity.type
_entity.pdbx_description
1 polymer ?
#
loop_
_entity_poly.entity_id
_entity_poly.type
_entity_poly.pdbx_seq_one_letter_code
_entity_poly.pdbx_strand_id
1 'polypeptide(L)'
;MTRPGHTDLARALCRRSPGTYRGSMLVKMSDDAAGFVHGRGGELWVWAAHARMCCSGSPAWMHAATEPPAGLSGFSQVPADGGVRVWFRGVGDLLPDVLEIGMRGRRRPRVEAYWDGCLMAMV
;
A
#
# COMPACT_ATOMS: atom_id res chain seq x y z
N MET A 1 -21.70 -8.39 -7.73
CA MET A 1 -21.22 -8.27 -7.59
C MET A 1 -20.19 -8.52 -7.52
N THR A 2 -19.59 -8.84 -7.67
CA THR A 2 -18.62 -9.13 -7.38
C THR A 2 -17.56 -8.61 -7.80
N ARG A 3 -16.81 -8.28 -7.15
CA ARG A 3 -15.77 -7.73 -7.40
C ARG A 3 -14.64 -8.51 -7.24
N PRO A 4 -14.58 -9.63 -6.68
CA PRO A 4 -13.38 -10.41 -6.49
C PRO A 4 -12.64 -10.64 -7.77
N GLY A 5 -13.31 -11.00 -8.79
CA GLY A 5 -12.66 -11.23 -10.06
C GLY A 5 -12.02 -9.98 -10.60
N HIS A 6 -12.65 -8.87 -10.35
CA HIS A 6 -12.14 -7.61 -10.81
C HIS A 6 -10.81 -7.28 -10.12
N THR A 7 -10.72 -7.52 -8.84
CA THR A 7 -9.50 -7.27 -8.10
C THR A 7 -8.37 -8.16 -8.59
N ASP A 8 -8.66 -9.42 -8.81
CA ASP A 8 -7.66 -10.34 -9.29
C ASP A 8 -7.17 -9.96 -10.65
N LEU A 9 -8.05 -9.52 -11.51
CA LEU A 9 -7.69 -9.10 -12.83
C LEU A 9 -6.77 -7.89 -12.79
N ALA A 10 -7.07 -6.93 -11.95
CA ALA A 10 -6.23 -5.76 -11.81
C ALA A 10 -4.84 -6.15 -11.35
N ARG A 11 -4.75 -7.11 -10.46
CA ARG A 11 -3.48 -7.57 -9.99
C ARG A 11 -2.70 -8.30 -11.04
N ALA A 12 -3.37 -9.13 -11.81
CA ALA A 12 -2.73 -9.89 -12.86
C ALA A 12 -2.26 -8.99 -14.00
N LEU A 13 -2.96 -7.91 -14.22
CA LEU A 13 -2.61 -6.99 -15.27
C LEU A 13 -1.91 -5.75 -14.76
N CYS A 14 -1.07 -5.92 -13.78
CA CYS A 14 -0.35 -4.83 -13.19
C CYS A 14 0.25 -3.90 -14.23
N ARG A 15 -0.15 -2.61 -14.24
CA ARG A 15 0.32 -1.73 -15.25
C ARG A 15 1.61 -1.15 -14.88
N ARG A 16 2.44 -0.89 -15.80
CA ARG A 16 3.67 -0.29 -15.57
C ARG A 16 3.53 1.16 -15.58
N SER A 17 2.84 1.77 -14.73
CA SER A 17 2.66 3.17 -14.69
C SER A 17 3.83 3.84 -14.03
N PRO A 18 4.27 4.96 -14.49
CA PRO A 18 5.42 5.62 -13.93
C PRO A 18 5.19 6.26 -12.58
N GLY A 19 4.16 6.12 -11.95
CA GLY A 19 3.90 6.74 -10.68
C GLY A 19 3.80 8.27 -10.80
N THR A 20 3.29 8.89 -9.80
CA THR A 20 3.06 10.32 -9.79
C THR A 20 4.00 10.99 -8.81
N TYR A 21 4.58 12.12 -9.20
CA TYR A 21 5.40 12.87 -8.30
C TYR A 21 4.55 13.74 -7.44
N ARG A 22 4.83 13.71 -6.13
CA ARG A 22 4.24 14.55 -5.24
C ARG A 22 2.81 14.74 -5.21
N GLY A 23 2.15 14.55 -4.21
CA GLY A 23 0.85 15.03 -3.82
C GLY A 23 -0.38 14.67 -4.59
N SER A 24 -0.29 13.82 -5.56
CA SER A 24 -1.44 13.46 -6.35
C SER A 24 -1.93 12.05 -6.13
N MET A 25 -1.48 11.41 -5.09
CA MET A 25 -1.85 10.04 -4.82
C MET A 25 -3.24 9.96 -4.22
N LEU A 26 -4.05 9.06 -4.76
CA LEU A 26 -5.36 8.77 -4.22
C LEU A 26 -5.26 7.52 -3.35
N VAL A 27 -5.75 7.58 -2.14
CA VAL A 27 -5.75 6.43 -1.25
C VAL A 27 -7.14 5.83 -1.19
N LYS A 28 -7.26 4.55 -1.53
CA LYS A 28 -8.50 3.82 -1.45
C LYS A 28 -8.34 2.73 -0.42
N MET A 29 -9.26 2.67 0.53
CA MET A 29 -9.19 1.70 1.61
C MET A 29 -10.52 0.97 1.70
N SER A 30 -10.49 -0.35 1.77
CA SER A 30 -11.71 -1.12 1.93
C SER A 30 -12.28 -0.90 3.33
N ASP A 31 -13.57 -1.13 3.48
CA ASP A 31 -14.22 -0.98 4.79
C ASP A 31 -13.62 -1.96 5.80
N ASP A 32 -13.30 -3.16 5.34
CA ASP A 32 -12.70 -4.15 6.23
C ASP A 32 -11.34 -3.69 6.73
N ALA A 33 -10.54 -3.12 5.83
CA ALA A 33 -9.23 -2.63 6.24
C ALA A 33 -9.36 -1.45 7.19
N ALA A 34 -10.28 -0.54 6.93
CA ALA A 34 -10.49 0.60 7.81
C ALA A 34 -10.90 0.14 9.20
N GLY A 35 -11.82 -0.82 9.28
CA GLY A 35 -12.24 -1.35 10.56
C GLY A 35 -11.12 -2.03 11.31
N PHE A 36 -10.31 -2.79 10.60
CA PHE A 36 -9.17 -3.47 11.21
C PHE A 36 -8.18 -2.45 11.78
N VAL A 37 -7.86 -1.41 11.03
CA VAL A 37 -6.93 -0.39 11.48
C VAL A 37 -7.51 0.38 12.65
N HIS A 38 -8.79 0.72 12.61
CA HIS A 38 -9.43 1.39 13.73
C HIS A 38 -9.33 0.57 15.01
N GLY A 39 -9.49 -0.74 14.90
CA GLY A 39 -9.38 -1.61 16.06
C GLY A 39 -7.98 -1.71 16.62
N ARG A 40 -7.00 -1.21 15.88
CA ARG A 40 -5.61 -1.26 16.31
C ARG A 40 -5.00 0.11 16.53
N GLY A 41 -5.82 1.12 16.68
CA GLY A 41 -5.32 2.44 17.01
C GLY A 41 -5.58 3.52 15.97
N GLY A 42 -6.08 3.15 14.81
CA GLY A 42 -6.46 4.13 13.81
C GLY A 42 -5.35 4.67 12.94
N GLU A 43 -4.16 4.10 13.03
CA GLU A 43 -3.03 4.54 12.22
C GLU A 43 -2.46 3.38 11.43
N LEU A 44 -2.03 3.67 10.23
CA LEU A 44 -1.47 2.67 9.33
C LEU A 44 -0.20 3.22 8.69
N TRP A 45 0.86 2.43 8.69
CA TRP A 45 2.10 2.77 8.01
C TRP A 45 2.23 1.90 6.77
N VAL A 46 2.50 2.54 5.63
CA VAL A 46 2.63 1.86 4.34
C VAL A 46 3.93 2.30 3.70
N TRP A 47 4.72 1.35 3.24
CA TRP A 47 6.00 1.70 2.63
C TRP A 47 6.39 0.67 1.58
N ALA A 48 7.31 1.08 0.71
CA ALA A 48 7.90 0.21 -0.28
C ALA A 48 9.34 -0.07 0.13
N ALA A 49 9.74 -1.31 0.07
CA ALA A 49 11.10 -1.70 0.44
C ALA A 49 11.66 -2.68 -0.59
N HIS A 50 12.90 -2.46 -0.98
CA HIS A 50 13.54 -3.37 -1.92
C HIS A 50 13.89 -4.67 -1.24
N ALA A 51 13.65 -5.77 -1.95
CA ALA A 51 14.10 -7.06 -1.46
C ALA A 51 15.62 -7.13 -1.58
N ARG A 52 16.26 -7.83 -0.63
CA ARG A 52 17.66 -8.03 -0.69
C ARG A 52 17.95 -9.08 -1.70
N MET A 53 18.43 -8.73 -2.86
CA MET A 53 18.76 -9.67 -3.90
C MET A 53 20.15 -9.40 -4.41
N CYS A 54 20.79 -10.43 -4.90
CA CYS A 54 22.15 -10.27 -5.40
C CYS A 54 22.18 -9.58 -6.74
N CYS A 55 21.09 -9.54 -7.46
CA CYS A 55 21.08 -8.93 -8.78
C CYS A 55 20.49 -7.54 -8.70
N SER A 56 20.93 -6.68 -9.55
CA SER A 56 20.38 -5.33 -9.61
C SER A 56 18.96 -5.37 -10.12
N GLY A 57 18.21 -4.34 -9.89
CA GLY A 57 16.82 -4.28 -10.35
C GLY A 57 15.84 -4.97 -9.45
N SER A 58 16.16 -5.08 -8.19
CA SER A 58 15.25 -5.67 -7.24
C SER A 58 13.96 -4.88 -7.16
N PRO A 59 12.81 -5.52 -7.16
CA PRO A 59 11.56 -4.79 -7.02
C PRO A 59 11.40 -4.25 -5.61
N ALA A 60 10.63 -3.19 -5.48
CA ALA A 60 10.27 -2.67 -4.19
C ALA A 60 8.90 -3.22 -3.84
N TRP A 61 8.83 -3.99 -2.78
CA TRP A 61 7.59 -4.62 -2.35
C TRP A 61 6.85 -3.72 -1.39
N MET A 62 5.53 -3.77 -1.48
CA MET A 62 4.69 -2.97 -0.60
C MET A 62 4.49 -3.66 0.74
N HIS A 63 4.57 -2.88 1.79
CA HIS A 63 4.36 -3.35 3.15
C HIS A 63 3.36 -2.45 3.86
N ALA A 64 2.64 -3.00 4.80
CA ALA A 64 1.70 -2.23 5.60
C ALA A 64 1.71 -2.77 7.03
N ALA A 65 1.61 -1.87 7.99
CA ALA A 65 1.61 -2.25 9.40
C ALA A 65 0.79 -1.26 10.21
N THR A 66 0.21 -1.75 11.29
CA THR A 66 -0.58 -0.90 12.19
C THR A 66 0.27 -0.33 13.32
N GLU A 67 1.56 -0.57 13.27
CA GLU A 67 2.53 0.01 14.19
C GLU A 67 3.67 0.59 13.41
N PRO A 68 4.31 1.64 13.91
CA PRO A 68 5.42 2.23 13.17
C PRO A 68 6.57 1.25 13.05
N PRO A 69 7.08 1.04 11.85
CA PRO A 69 8.18 0.11 11.67
C PRO A 69 9.47 0.65 12.27
N ALA A 70 10.16 -0.20 13.00
CA ALA A 70 11.40 0.20 13.65
C ALA A 70 12.47 0.48 12.60
N GLY A 71 13.24 1.52 12.83
CA GLY A 71 14.37 1.82 11.96
C GLY A 71 14.03 2.48 10.65
N LEU A 72 12.77 2.80 10.43
CA LEU A 72 12.38 3.49 9.20
C LEU A 72 11.89 4.90 9.52
N SER A 73 12.17 5.81 8.63
CA SER A 73 11.73 7.19 8.78
C SER A 73 11.30 7.72 7.41
N GLY A 74 10.94 8.97 7.34
CA GLY A 74 10.57 9.57 6.06
C GLY A 74 9.14 9.33 5.65
N PHE A 75 8.28 8.97 6.59
CA PHE A 75 6.86 8.81 6.32
C PHE A 75 6.17 10.16 6.29
N SER A 76 5.24 10.32 5.36
CA SER A 76 4.41 11.51 5.29
C SER A 76 2.96 11.11 5.46
N GLN A 77 2.21 11.92 6.16
CA GLN A 77 0.79 11.65 6.32
C GLN A 77 0.07 11.97 5.02
N VAL A 78 -0.79 11.07 4.60
CA VAL A 78 -1.56 11.26 3.37
C VAL A 78 -3.05 11.17 3.69
N PRO A 79 -3.89 11.90 2.96
CA PRO A 79 -5.33 11.81 3.19
C PRO A 79 -5.85 10.43 2.84
N ALA A 80 -6.76 9.94 3.64
CA ALA A 80 -7.38 8.64 3.38
C ALA A 80 -8.80 8.66 3.89
N ASP A 81 -9.63 7.84 3.28
CA ASP A 81 -11.01 7.71 3.70
C ASP A 81 -11.12 6.88 4.97
N GLY A 82 -12.28 6.90 5.58
CA GLY A 82 -12.56 6.03 6.71
C GLY A 82 -12.04 6.48 8.04
N GLY A 83 -11.51 7.69 8.10
CA GLY A 83 -11.03 8.22 9.38
C GLY A 83 -9.72 7.61 9.85
N VAL A 84 -9.05 6.87 9.00
CA VAL A 84 -7.78 6.25 9.31
C VAL A 84 -6.66 7.22 8.94
N ARG A 85 -5.66 7.30 9.78
CA ARG A 85 -4.49 8.11 9.49
C ARG A 85 -3.45 7.22 8.81
N VAL A 86 -3.09 7.56 7.58
CA VAL A 86 -2.15 6.78 6.80
C VAL A 86 -0.84 7.53 6.65
N TRP A 87 0.24 6.85 6.99
CA TRP A 87 1.59 7.36 6.84
C TRP A 87 2.25 6.60 5.70
N PHE A 88 2.74 7.29 4.70
CA PHE A 88 3.26 6.66 3.50
C PHE A 88 4.69 7.05 3.22
N ARG A 89 5.47 6.08 2.78
CA ARG A 89 6.83 6.30 2.33
C ARG A 89 6.99 5.55 1.01
N GLY A 90 7.21 6.30 -0.07
CA GLY A 90 7.36 5.71 -1.39
C GLY A 90 8.79 5.39 -1.74
N VAL A 91 9.08 5.35 -3.02
CA VAL A 91 10.42 5.11 -3.51
C VAL A 91 10.95 6.45 -4.03
N GLY A 92 11.86 7.04 -3.28
CA GLY A 92 12.33 8.39 -3.60
C GLY A 92 11.15 9.35 -3.60
N ASP A 93 10.98 10.10 -4.66
CA ASP A 93 9.88 11.03 -4.79
C ASP A 93 8.70 10.45 -5.54
N LEU A 94 8.77 9.17 -5.91
CA LEU A 94 7.71 8.54 -6.66
C LEU A 94 6.57 8.08 -5.78
N LEU A 95 5.36 8.32 -6.24
CA LEU A 95 4.15 7.88 -5.56
C LEU A 95 3.29 7.11 -6.56
N PRO A 96 2.47 6.18 -6.10
CA PRO A 96 1.52 5.56 -7.01
C PRO A 96 0.41 6.55 -7.34
N ASP A 97 -0.30 6.33 -8.42
CA ASP A 97 -1.50 7.11 -8.71
C ASP A 97 -2.57 6.74 -7.71
N VAL A 98 -2.68 5.45 -7.41
CA VAL A 98 -3.65 4.95 -6.45
C VAL A 98 -2.94 4.02 -5.47
N LEU A 99 -3.05 4.33 -4.21
CA LEU A 99 -2.60 3.44 -3.14
C LEU A 99 -3.84 2.73 -2.63
N GLU A 100 -3.92 1.44 -2.87
CA GLU A 100 -5.07 0.66 -2.48
C GLU A 100 -4.74 -0.15 -1.26
N ILE A 101 -5.60 -0.13 -0.27
CA ILE A 101 -5.38 -0.83 0.99
C ILE A 101 -6.54 -1.77 1.24
N GLY A 102 -6.24 -3.04 1.47
CA GLY A 102 -7.25 -4.06 1.70
C GLY A 102 -6.80 -5.06 2.74
N MET A 103 -7.61 -6.07 2.93
CA MET A 103 -7.32 -7.13 3.88
C MET A 103 -7.00 -8.41 3.14
N ARG A 104 -6.15 -9.21 3.74
CA ARG A 104 -5.83 -10.53 3.22
C ARG A 104 -5.70 -11.53 4.34
N GLY A 105 -6.02 -12.78 4.05
CA GLY A 105 -5.91 -13.86 5.01
C GLY A 105 -7.23 -14.12 5.71
N ARG A 106 -7.51 -15.38 5.95
CA ARG A 106 -8.73 -15.77 6.63
C ARG A 106 -8.50 -15.98 8.09
N ARG A 107 -7.51 -16.76 8.44
CA ARG A 107 -7.24 -17.09 9.82
C ARG A 107 -6.47 -15.98 10.52
N ARG A 108 -5.56 -15.37 9.80
CA ARG A 108 -4.77 -14.27 10.34
C ARG A 108 -4.91 -13.10 9.40
N PRO A 109 -6.00 -12.38 9.49
CA PRO A 109 -6.20 -11.24 8.60
C PRO A 109 -5.13 -10.18 8.81
N ARG A 110 -4.64 -9.65 7.73
CA ARG A 110 -3.65 -8.59 7.77
C ARG A 110 -3.93 -7.59 6.68
N VAL A 111 -3.46 -6.38 6.91
CA VAL A 111 -3.61 -5.31 5.95
C VAL A 111 -2.58 -5.47 4.84
N GLU A 112 -2.99 -5.25 3.61
CA GLU A 112 -2.08 -5.23 2.48
C GLU A 112 -2.24 -3.96 1.70
N ALA A 113 -1.15 -3.48 1.11
CA ALA A 113 -1.16 -2.29 0.30
C ALA A 113 -0.73 -2.62 -1.13
N TYR A 114 -1.33 -1.92 -2.08
CA TYR A 114 -1.05 -2.13 -3.50
C TYR A 114 -0.70 -0.82 -4.17
N TRP A 115 0.35 -0.84 -4.95
CA TRP A 115 0.82 0.31 -5.72
C TRP A 115 0.22 0.18 -7.10
N ASP A 116 -0.77 1.02 -7.41
CA ASP A 116 -1.52 0.96 -8.68
C ASP A 116 -2.00 -0.46 -8.98
N GLY A 117 -2.49 -1.15 -7.94
CA GLY A 117 -3.03 -2.49 -8.07
C GLY A 117 -2.01 -3.61 -7.95
N CYS A 118 -0.75 -3.28 -7.74
CA CYS A 118 0.31 -4.29 -7.65
C CYS A 118 0.93 -4.34 -6.27
N LEU A 119 1.41 -5.51 -5.90
CA LEU A 119 2.11 -5.66 -4.62
C LEU A 119 3.53 -5.09 -4.68
N MET A 120 3.98 -4.69 -5.84
CA MET A 120 5.29 -4.10 -6.04
C MET A 120 5.15 -2.69 -6.54
N ALA A 121 6.05 -1.83 -6.13
CA ALA A 121 6.12 -0.49 -6.68
C ALA A 121 6.66 -0.57 -8.10
N MET A 122 5.99 0.10 -9.00
CA MET A 122 6.38 0.09 -10.41
C MET A 122 7.25 1.31 -10.68
N VAL A 123 8.51 1.17 -10.40
CA VAL A 123 9.46 2.28 -10.53
C VAL A 123 10.63 1.94 -11.43
#